data_78738005f738ce77da709a0ccb1ee5a2
#
_entry.id   78738005f738ce77da709a0ccb1ee5a2
#
_cell.length_a   1.000
_cell.length_b   1.000
_cell.length_c   1.000
_cell.angle_alpha   90.00
_cell.angle_beta   90.00
_cell.angle_gamma   90.00
#
_symmetry.space_group_name_H-M   'P 1'
#
loop_
_entity.id
_entity.type
_entity.pdbx_description
1 polymer ?
#
loop_
_entity_poly.entity_id
_entity_poly.type
_entity_poly.pdbx_seq_one_letter_code
_entity_poly.pdbx_strand_id
1 'polypeptide(L)'
;PIGHEAKLKNAKVFYYAGEFDWAATRLDVLKSATSKLISNDAIDLSLFISEMRDEDTLGFTLRKFAGADLYMYQGKLDSALFLLNKIENNPSAYISKEYALFKKAQILVELGKVKEADSAYNLLISRYPMSFKTDNALYERAELLRTTNNLEEAKKLYLIIMTDYPESIFAAKARKMYRLN
;
A
#
# COMPACT_ATOMS: atom_id res chain seq x y z
N PRO A 1 1.55 20.81 14.56
CA PRO A 1 1.32 20.08 13.30
C PRO A 1 2.60 19.93 12.47
N ILE A 2 3.30 21.06 12.15
CA ILE A 2 4.52 21.07 11.31
C ILE A 2 5.62 20.16 11.88
N GLY A 3 5.80 20.14 13.19
CA GLY A 3 6.82 19.30 13.83
C GLY A 3 6.59 17.79 13.67
N HIS A 4 5.35 17.33 13.66
CA HIS A 4 5.05 15.90 13.48
C HIS A 4 5.24 15.45 12.02
N GLU A 5 4.90 16.28 11.06
CA GLU A 5 5.16 16.02 9.65
C GLU A 5 6.67 15.93 9.35
N ALA A 6 7.46 16.86 9.90
CA ALA A 6 8.92 16.82 9.77
C ALA A 6 9.51 15.55 10.42
N LYS A 7 8.98 15.12 11.56
CA LYS A 7 9.39 13.86 12.21
C LYS A 7 9.03 12.64 11.38
N LEU A 8 7.85 12.60 10.74
CA LEU A 8 7.47 11.52 9.85
C LEU A 8 8.37 11.46 8.61
N LYS A 9 8.66 12.61 7.99
CA LYS A 9 9.63 12.68 6.89
C LYS A 9 11.01 12.19 7.30
N ASN A 10 11.47 12.55 8.50
CA ASN A 10 12.75 12.07 9.04
C ASN A 10 12.74 10.54 9.26
N ALA A 11 11.66 9.96 9.79
CA ALA A 11 11.53 8.51 9.91
C ALA A 11 11.59 7.82 8.55
N LYS A 12 10.91 8.38 7.52
CA LYS A 12 10.98 7.88 6.14
C LYS A 12 12.39 7.95 5.55
N VAL A 13 13.19 8.97 5.88
CA VAL A 13 14.60 9.05 5.46
C VAL A 13 15.42 7.87 6.01
N PHE A 14 15.26 7.53 7.29
CA PHE A 14 15.91 6.35 7.87
C PHE A 14 15.45 5.05 7.20
N TYR A 15 14.14 4.92 6.93
CA TYR A 15 13.61 3.79 6.19
C TYR A 15 14.25 3.66 4.79
N TYR A 16 14.34 4.74 4.03
CA TYR A 16 14.97 4.75 2.70
C TYR A 16 16.47 4.43 2.75
N ALA A 17 17.15 4.82 3.82
CA ALA A 17 18.56 4.51 4.04
C ALA A 17 18.79 3.04 4.46
N GLY A 18 17.72 2.28 4.77
CA GLY A 18 17.80 0.92 5.27
C GLY A 18 18.12 0.81 6.75
N GLU A 19 18.02 1.93 7.47
CA GLU A 19 18.21 2.04 8.92
C GLU A 19 16.89 1.77 9.66
N PHE A 20 16.40 0.53 9.55
CA PHE A 20 15.02 0.18 9.93
C PHE A 20 14.75 0.30 11.42
N ASP A 21 15.75 0.04 12.30
CA ASP A 21 15.59 0.19 13.75
C ASP A 21 15.40 1.66 14.14
N TRP A 22 16.17 2.56 13.51
CA TRP A 22 15.99 3.99 13.69
C TRP A 22 14.67 4.49 13.13
N ALA A 23 14.25 3.99 11.98
CA ALA A 23 12.95 4.31 11.42
C ALA A 23 11.83 3.89 12.37
N ALA A 24 11.82 2.64 12.84
CA ALA A 24 10.82 2.10 13.75
C ALA A 24 10.72 2.92 15.05
N THR A 25 11.86 3.19 15.71
CA THR A 25 11.90 4.00 16.95
C THR A 25 11.28 5.39 16.75
N ARG A 26 11.52 6.04 15.61
CA ARG A 26 10.94 7.36 15.32
C ARG A 26 9.46 7.30 14.99
N LEU A 27 9.03 6.24 14.34
CA LEU A 27 7.61 6.01 14.03
C LEU A 27 6.80 5.75 15.30
N ASP A 28 7.35 5.02 16.28
CA ASP A 28 6.69 4.74 17.55
C ASP A 28 6.28 6.02 18.30
N VAL A 29 7.14 7.03 18.29
CA VAL A 29 6.82 8.35 18.89
C VAL A 29 5.64 9.04 18.18
N LEU A 30 5.41 8.73 16.91
CA LEU A 30 4.37 9.37 16.12
C LEU A 30 3.01 8.64 16.15
N LYS A 31 2.95 7.41 16.65
CA LYS A 31 1.71 6.63 16.75
C LYS A 31 0.65 7.32 17.64
N SER A 32 1.09 8.13 18.60
CA SER A 32 0.23 8.95 19.47
C SER A 32 0.10 10.40 19.02
N ALA A 33 0.47 10.73 17.79
CA ALA A 33 0.38 12.09 17.28
C ALA A 33 -1.06 12.61 17.25
N THR A 34 -1.25 13.91 17.49
CA THR A 34 -2.58 14.57 17.49
C THR A 34 -3.24 14.56 16.12
N SER A 35 -2.46 14.52 15.03
CA SER A 35 -2.98 14.35 13.69
C SER A 35 -3.23 12.88 13.40
N LYS A 36 -4.50 12.49 13.21
CA LYS A 36 -4.87 11.11 12.84
C LYS A 36 -4.18 10.64 11.56
N LEU A 37 -4.00 11.51 10.58
CA LEU A 37 -3.33 11.17 9.32
C LEU A 37 -1.86 10.79 9.57
N ILE A 38 -1.12 11.59 10.31
CA ILE A 38 0.29 11.33 10.64
C ILE A 38 0.43 10.07 11.52
N SER A 39 -0.49 9.89 12.47
CA SER A 39 -0.53 8.71 13.32
C SER A 39 -0.77 7.44 12.48
N ASN A 40 -1.73 7.46 11.57
CA ASN A 40 -2.02 6.33 10.70
C ASN A 40 -0.82 6.01 9.78
N ASP A 41 -0.23 7.00 9.12
CA ASP A 41 0.96 6.81 8.28
C ASP A 41 2.13 6.21 9.08
N ALA A 42 2.30 6.63 10.33
CA ALA A 42 3.36 6.10 11.19
C ALA A 42 3.08 4.66 11.62
N ILE A 43 1.83 4.34 11.95
CA ILE A 43 1.39 2.98 12.30
C ILE A 43 1.58 2.06 11.09
N ASP A 44 1.10 2.45 9.92
CA ASP A 44 1.16 1.64 8.70
C ASP A 44 2.62 1.31 8.33
N LEU A 45 3.51 2.30 8.34
CA LEU A 45 4.92 2.07 8.02
C LEU A 45 5.63 1.23 9.11
N SER A 46 5.29 1.43 10.38
CA SER A 46 5.87 0.66 11.48
C SER A 46 5.44 -0.82 11.41
N LEU A 47 4.16 -1.09 11.15
CA LEU A 47 3.65 -2.45 10.97
C LEU A 47 4.30 -3.11 9.76
N PHE A 48 4.37 -2.41 8.63
CA PHE A 48 5.03 -2.91 7.44
C PHE A 48 6.50 -3.30 7.67
N ILE A 49 7.27 -2.46 8.39
CA ILE A 49 8.65 -2.78 8.74
C ILE A 49 8.72 -4.05 9.61
N SER A 50 7.82 -4.19 10.60
CA SER A 50 7.77 -5.35 11.47
C SER A 50 7.45 -6.63 10.71
N GLU A 51 6.39 -6.63 9.91
CA GLU A 51 5.95 -7.79 9.12
C GLU A 51 7.03 -8.26 8.12
N MET A 52 7.71 -7.31 7.46
CA MET A 52 8.78 -7.65 6.53
C MET A 52 10.01 -8.21 7.22
N ARG A 53 10.29 -7.79 8.46
CA ARG A 53 11.39 -8.35 9.26
C ARG A 53 11.07 -9.74 9.79
N ASP A 54 9.83 -10.02 10.09
CA ASP A 54 9.38 -11.35 10.50
C ASP A 54 9.50 -12.36 9.35
N GLU A 55 9.23 -11.93 8.11
CA GLU A 55 9.39 -12.78 6.92
C GLU A 55 10.86 -12.93 6.49
N ASP A 56 11.67 -11.88 6.61
CA ASP A 56 13.07 -11.82 6.20
C ASP A 56 13.92 -11.10 7.26
N THR A 57 14.44 -11.85 8.22
CA THR A 57 15.23 -11.33 9.36
C THR A 57 16.49 -10.58 8.93
N LEU A 58 17.06 -10.91 7.75
CA LEU A 58 18.22 -10.22 7.18
C LEU A 58 17.83 -8.91 6.48
N GLY A 59 16.54 -8.67 6.28
CA GLY A 59 15.99 -7.44 5.73
C GLY A 59 16.32 -7.18 4.25
N PHE A 60 16.68 -8.20 3.47
CA PHE A 60 16.95 -8.04 2.04
C PHE A 60 15.71 -7.61 1.25
N THR A 61 14.56 -8.16 1.62
CA THR A 61 13.27 -7.83 0.99
C THR A 61 12.84 -6.43 1.40
N LEU A 62 12.96 -6.09 2.68
CA LEU A 62 12.64 -4.76 3.19
C LEU A 62 13.51 -3.67 2.54
N ARG A 63 14.81 -3.93 2.28
CA ARG A 63 15.68 -3.01 1.54
C ARG A 63 15.21 -2.78 0.11
N LYS A 64 14.69 -3.82 -0.56
CA LYS A 64 14.12 -3.66 -1.92
C LYS A 64 12.86 -2.79 -1.88
N PHE A 65 11.99 -2.97 -0.88
CA PHE A 65 10.82 -2.11 -0.70
C PHE A 65 11.22 -0.66 -0.43
N ALA A 66 12.16 -0.42 0.49
CA ALA A 66 12.64 0.92 0.80
C ALA A 66 13.22 1.61 -0.45
N GLY A 67 13.96 0.87 -1.26
CA GLY A 67 14.45 1.35 -2.56
C GLY A 67 13.33 1.64 -3.56
N ALA A 68 12.32 0.77 -3.64
CA ALA A 68 11.15 0.98 -4.52
C ALA A 68 10.36 2.23 -4.09
N ASP A 69 10.10 2.39 -2.79
CA ASP A 69 9.40 3.55 -2.25
C ASP A 69 10.19 4.85 -2.47
N LEU A 70 11.52 4.81 -2.35
CA LEU A 70 12.37 5.94 -2.67
C LEU A 70 12.30 6.29 -4.18
N TYR A 71 12.30 5.29 -5.06
CA TYR A 71 12.14 5.53 -6.50
C TYR A 71 10.76 6.08 -6.84
N MET A 72 9.69 5.59 -6.19
CA MET A 72 8.35 6.18 -6.34
C MET A 72 8.36 7.65 -5.90
N TYR A 73 8.93 7.96 -4.75
CA TYR A 73 9.07 9.34 -4.27
C TYR A 73 9.85 10.25 -5.23
N GLN A 74 10.83 9.69 -5.96
CA GLN A 74 11.62 10.40 -6.98
C GLN A 74 10.96 10.43 -8.37
N GLY A 75 9.77 9.83 -8.55
CA GLY A 75 9.12 9.70 -9.85
C GLY A 75 9.80 8.70 -10.80
N LYS A 76 10.71 7.86 -10.31
CA LYS A 76 11.43 6.84 -11.09
C LYS A 76 10.67 5.52 -11.11
N LEU A 77 9.49 5.54 -11.70
CA LEU A 77 8.50 4.45 -11.60
C LEU A 77 8.98 3.13 -12.19
N ASP A 78 9.71 3.15 -13.31
CA ASP A 78 10.26 1.92 -13.90
C ASP A 78 11.32 1.26 -12.99
N SER A 79 12.13 2.05 -12.30
CA SER A 79 13.10 1.55 -11.32
C SER A 79 12.40 0.93 -10.10
N ALA A 80 11.30 1.54 -9.66
CA ALA A 80 10.47 0.99 -8.60
C ALA A 80 9.85 -0.35 -9.02
N LEU A 81 9.25 -0.44 -10.21
CA LEU A 81 8.70 -1.68 -10.77
C LEU A 81 9.74 -2.79 -10.86
N PHE A 82 10.97 -2.46 -11.27
CA PHE A 82 12.06 -3.44 -11.34
C PHE A 82 12.35 -4.08 -9.97
N LEU A 83 12.39 -3.28 -8.89
CA LEU A 83 12.61 -3.81 -7.55
C LEU A 83 11.42 -4.64 -7.05
N LEU A 84 10.18 -4.19 -7.29
CA LEU A 84 8.97 -4.90 -6.90
C LEU A 84 8.86 -6.26 -7.63
N ASN A 85 9.18 -6.31 -8.92
CA ASN A 85 9.23 -7.58 -9.66
C ASN A 85 10.27 -8.57 -9.08
N LYS A 86 11.40 -8.08 -8.56
CA LYS A 86 12.38 -8.95 -7.86
C LYS A 86 11.81 -9.54 -6.57
N ILE A 87 10.93 -8.83 -5.88
CA ILE A 87 10.25 -9.33 -4.68
C ILE A 87 9.21 -10.38 -5.10
N GLU A 88 8.37 -10.05 -6.07
CA GLU A 88 7.31 -10.94 -6.56
C GLU A 88 7.86 -12.29 -7.05
N ASN A 89 9.01 -12.28 -7.70
CA ASN A 89 9.67 -13.48 -8.22
C ASN A 89 10.48 -14.27 -7.17
N ASN A 90 10.55 -13.82 -5.91
CA ASN A 90 11.21 -14.57 -4.85
C ASN A 90 10.32 -15.73 -4.38
N PRO A 91 10.76 -17.00 -4.53
CA PRO A 91 9.93 -18.17 -4.16
C PRO A 91 9.63 -18.23 -2.66
N SER A 92 10.52 -17.74 -1.83
CA SER A 92 10.37 -17.74 -0.36
C SER A 92 9.50 -16.58 0.17
N ALA A 93 9.12 -15.62 -0.67
CA ALA A 93 8.29 -14.51 -0.29
C ALA A 93 6.82 -14.93 -0.22
N TYR A 94 6.11 -14.55 0.83
CA TYR A 94 4.66 -14.76 0.99
C TYR A 94 3.96 -13.43 1.24
N ILE A 95 4.11 -12.84 2.41
CA ILE A 95 3.54 -11.54 2.78
C ILE A 95 4.07 -10.43 1.86
N SER A 96 5.36 -10.43 1.58
CA SER A 96 5.99 -9.44 0.71
C SER A 96 5.45 -9.43 -0.72
N LYS A 97 4.95 -10.56 -1.25
CA LYS A 97 4.31 -10.59 -2.57
C LYS A 97 3.01 -9.80 -2.62
N GLU A 98 2.21 -9.85 -1.56
CA GLU A 98 0.95 -9.10 -1.46
C GLU A 98 1.22 -7.60 -1.52
N TYR A 99 2.18 -7.13 -0.72
CA TYR A 99 2.60 -5.73 -0.72
C TYR A 99 3.23 -5.31 -2.04
N ALA A 100 4.04 -6.17 -2.67
CA ALA A 100 4.64 -5.88 -3.96
C ALA A 100 3.60 -5.73 -5.06
N LEU A 101 2.60 -6.63 -5.11
CA LEU A 101 1.48 -6.55 -6.04
C LEU A 101 0.66 -5.26 -5.85
N PHE A 102 0.36 -4.90 -4.59
CA PHE A 102 -0.37 -3.68 -4.29
C PHE A 102 0.37 -2.44 -4.78
N LYS A 103 1.66 -2.28 -4.41
CA LYS A 103 2.49 -1.16 -4.85
C LYS A 103 2.67 -1.12 -6.37
N LYS A 104 2.82 -2.28 -7.00
CA LYS A 104 2.90 -2.39 -8.46
C LYS A 104 1.63 -1.88 -9.13
N ALA A 105 0.45 -2.24 -8.61
CA ALA A 105 -0.82 -1.75 -9.12
C ALA A 105 -0.92 -0.22 -9.02
N GLN A 106 -0.51 0.37 -7.89
CA GLN A 106 -0.47 1.83 -7.71
C GLN A 106 0.45 2.52 -8.73
N ILE A 107 1.65 1.99 -8.96
CA ILE A 107 2.57 2.52 -9.98
C ILE A 107 1.95 2.42 -11.38
N LEU A 108 1.27 1.32 -11.69
CA LEU A 108 0.63 1.15 -13.00
C LEU A 108 -0.51 2.14 -13.21
N VAL A 109 -1.25 2.49 -12.16
CA VAL A 109 -2.24 3.58 -12.20
C VAL A 109 -1.55 4.92 -12.51
N GLU A 110 -0.46 5.24 -11.82
CA GLU A 110 0.29 6.48 -12.02
C GLU A 110 0.88 6.58 -13.43
N LEU A 111 1.28 5.44 -14.03
CA LEU A 111 1.74 5.34 -15.41
C LEU A 111 0.62 5.37 -16.46
N GLY A 112 -0.65 5.42 -16.04
CA GLY A 112 -1.82 5.37 -16.93
C GLY A 112 -2.05 3.99 -17.57
N LYS A 113 -1.38 2.94 -17.08
CA LYS A 113 -1.51 1.56 -17.56
C LYS A 113 -2.72 0.86 -16.94
N VAL A 114 -3.91 1.37 -17.25
CA VAL A 114 -5.18 1.02 -16.61
C VAL A 114 -5.46 -0.49 -16.60
N LYS A 115 -5.32 -1.18 -17.75
CA LYS A 115 -5.59 -2.61 -17.84
C LYS A 115 -4.63 -3.46 -16.99
N GLU A 116 -3.37 -3.08 -16.97
CA GLU A 116 -2.35 -3.77 -16.18
C GLU A 116 -2.59 -3.53 -14.67
N ALA A 117 -2.97 -2.31 -14.29
CA ALA A 117 -3.32 -1.96 -12.92
C ALA A 117 -4.55 -2.73 -12.42
N ASP A 118 -5.62 -2.78 -13.23
CA ASP A 118 -6.83 -3.56 -12.92
C ASP A 118 -6.50 -5.04 -12.72
N SER A 119 -5.68 -5.60 -13.61
CA SER A 119 -5.23 -6.99 -13.50
C SER A 119 -4.41 -7.25 -12.23
N ALA A 120 -3.53 -6.33 -11.84
CA ALA A 120 -2.71 -6.47 -10.65
C ALA A 120 -3.55 -6.40 -9.35
N TYR A 121 -4.50 -5.46 -9.26
CA TYR A 121 -5.44 -5.41 -8.14
C TYR A 121 -6.30 -6.68 -8.08
N ASN A 122 -6.84 -7.12 -9.21
CA ASN A 122 -7.66 -8.33 -9.28
C ASN A 122 -6.87 -9.57 -8.84
N LEU A 123 -5.60 -9.68 -9.24
CA LEU A 123 -4.72 -10.78 -8.84
C LEU A 123 -4.50 -10.77 -7.32
N LEU A 124 -4.27 -9.59 -6.71
CA LEU A 124 -4.14 -9.47 -5.27
C LEU A 124 -5.42 -9.92 -4.56
N ILE A 125 -6.57 -9.39 -4.95
CA ILE A 125 -7.87 -9.69 -4.33
C ILE A 125 -8.20 -11.19 -4.42
N SER A 126 -7.97 -11.79 -5.59
CA SER A 126 -8.33 -13.19 -5.82
C SER A 126 -7.35 -14.19 -5.19
N ARG A 127 -6.05 -13.87 -5.19
CA ARG A 127 -5.01 -14.78 -4.70
C ARG A 127 -4.75 -14.66 -3.21
N TYR A 128 -4.99 -13.47 -2.65
CA TYR A 128 -4.72 -13.14 -1.25
C TYR A 128 -5.93 -12.50 -0.56
N PRO A 129 -7.09 -13.20 -0.50
CA PRO A 129 -8.33 -12.62 0.03
C PRO A 129 -8.26 -12.26 1.52
N MET A 130 -7.30 -12.84 2.25
CA MET A 130 -7.07 -12.57 3.67
C MET A 130 -5.95 -11.56 3.91
N SER A 131 -5.40 -10.95 2.85
CA SER A 131 -4.39 -9.91 2.98
C SER A 131 -4.94 -8.65 3.65
N PHE A 132 -4.14 -8.03 4.49
CA PHE A 132 -4.45 -6.70 5.05
C PHE A 132 -4.55 -5.59 3.98
N LYS A 133 -4.17 -5.89 2.73
CA LYS A 133 -4.29 -4.95 1.60
C LYS A 133 -5.50 -5.21 0.71
N THR A 134 -6.32 -6.23 1.02
CA THR A 134 -7.44 -6.60 0.14
C THR A 134 -8.51 -5.53 0.08
N ASP A 135 -8.91 -4.96 1.21
CA ASP A 135 -9.90 -3.87 1.25
C ASP A 135 -9.38 -2.59 0.59
N ASN A 136 -8.08 -2.27 0.76
CA ASN A 136 -7.41 -1.20 0.04
C ASN A 136 -7.45 -1.45 -1.47
N ALA A 137 -7.08 -2.66 -1.90
CA ALA A 137 -7.04 -3.03 -3.32
C ALA A 137 -8.43 -3.00 -3.95
N LEU A 138 -9.46 -3.47 -3.23
CA LEU A 138 -10.85 -3.37 -3.66
C LEU A 138 -11.27 -1.92 -3.88
N TYR A 139 -10.94 -1.03 -2.94
CA TYR A 139 -11.31 0.37 -3.03
C TYR A 139 -10.56 1.08 -4.18
N GLU A 140 -9.24 0.91 -4.26
CA GLU A 140 -8.44 1.55 -5.33
C GLU A 140 -8.81 1.02 -6.72
N ARG A 141 -9.10 -0.29 -6.84
CA ARG A 141 -9.62 -0.88 -8.08
C ARG A 141 -10.99 -0.29 -8.45
N ALA A 142 -11.89 -0.15 -7.47
CA ALA A 142 -13.20 0.44 -7.71
C ALA A 142 -13.08 1.90 -8.19
N GLU A 143 -12.19 2.70 -7.61
CA GLU A 143 -11.91 4.06 -8.06
C GLU A 143 -11.30 4.10 -9.46
N LEU A 144 -10.39 3.19 -9.79
CA LEU A 144 -9.83 3.04 -11.13
C LEU A 144 -10.93 2.76 -12.17
N LEU A 145 -11.79 1.80 -11.90
CA LEU A 145 -12.90 1.45 -12.77
C LEU A 145 -13.92 2.59 -12.90
N ARG A 146 -14.22 3.29 -11.83
CA ARG A 146 -15.10 4.45 -11.84
C ARG A 146 -14.54 5.58 -12.72
N THR A 147 -13.26 5.89 -12.59
CA THR A 147 -12.62 6.95 -13.39
C THR A 147 -12.47 6.58 -14.86
N THR A 148 -12.51 5.30 -15.18
CA THR A 148 -12.52 4.78 -16.56
C THR A 148 -13.91 4.45 -17.09
N ASN A 149 -14.96 4.97 -16.43
CA ASN A 149 -16.37 4.84 -16.81
C ASN A 149 -16.92 3.40 -16.79
N ASN A 150 -16.28 2.50 -16.05
CA ASN A 150 -16.79 1.14 -15.81
C ASN A 150 -17.58 1.09 -14.49
N LEU A 151 -18.70 1.80 -14.44
CA LEU A 151 -19.44 2.08 -13.22
C LEU A 151 -20.08 0.83 -12.59
N GLU A 152 -20.56 -0.10 -13.41
CA GLU A 152 -21.21 -1.33 -12.91
C GLU A 152 -20.23 -2.22 -12.13
N GLU A 153 -19.02 -2.40 -12.66
CA GLU A 153 -18.01 -3.18 -11.96
C GLU A 153 -17.50 -2.44 -10.70
N ALA A 154 -17.34 -1.11 -10.78
CA ALA A 154 -16.99 -0.31 -9.60
C ALA A 154 -18.03 -0.45 -8.48
N LYS A 155 -19.33 -0.42 -8.80
CA LYS A 155 -20.42 -0.64 -7.84
C LYS A 155 -20.31 -2.01 -7.14
N LYS A 156 -20.02 -3.06 -7.90
CA LYS A 156 -19.86 -4.41 -7.30
C LYS A 156 -18.73 -4.42 -6.26
N LEU A 157 -17.60 -3.78 -6.57
CA LEU A 157 -16.48 -3.71 -5.62
C LEU A 157 -16.81 -2.88 -4.38
N TYR A 158 -17.51 -1.73 -4.53
CA TYR A 158 -17.99 -0.97 -3.37
C TYR A 158 -18.93 -1.79 -2.50
N LEU A 159 -19.83 -2.58 -3.12
CA LEU A 159 -20.74 -3.46 -2.39
C LEU A 159 -19.96 -4.50 -1.58
N ILE A 160 -18.96 -5.17 -2.18
CA ILE A 160 -18.08 -6.13 -1.50
C ILE A 160 -17.41 -5.49 -0.27
N ILE A 161 -16.87 -4.26 -0.41
CA ILE A 161 -16.28 -3.56 0.73
C ILE A 161 -17.30 -3.35 1.84
N MET A 162 -18.52 -2.98 1.50
CA MET A 162 -19.58 -2.69 2.48
C MET A 162 -20.10 -3.94 3.20
N THR A 163 -20.12 -5.10 2.53
CA THR A 163 -20.68 -6.35 3.06
C THR A 163 -19.63 -7.22 3.74
N ASP A 164 -18.47 -7.39 3.09
CA ASP A 164 -17.44 -8.35 3.51
C ASP A 164 -16.34 -7.71 4.35
N TYR A 165 -16.16 -6.38 4.24
CA TYR A 165 -15.18 -5.59 4.99
C TYR A 165 -15.82 -4.40 5.73
N PRO A 166 -16.87 -4.60 6.57
CA PRO A 166 -17.62 -3.50 7.19
C PRO A 166 -16.77 -2.64 8.13
N GLU A 167 -15.72 -3.20 8.72
CA GLU A 167 -14.78 -2.50 9.61
C GLU A 167 -13.65 -1.77 8.86
N SER A 168 -13.59 -1.89 7.53
CA SER A 168 -12.61 -1.19 6.72
C SER A 168 -12.79 0.33 6.82
N ILE A 169 -11.66 1.04 6.86
CA ILE A 169 -11.65 2.51 6.78
C ILE A 169 -12.29 3.03 5.47
N PHE A 170 -12.39 2.17 4.46
CA PHE A 170 -13.01 2.47 3.16
C PHE A 170 -14.52 2.24 3.15
N ALA A 171 -15.11 1.52 4.11
CA ALA A 171 -16.54 1.17 4.08
C ALA A 171 -17.46 2.40 3.99
N ALA A 172 -17.17 3.47 4.74
CA ALA A 172 -17.94 4.70 4.67
C ALA A 172 -17.81 5.42 3.31
N LYS A 173 -16.59 5.43 2.73
CA LYS A 173 -16.34 6.00 1.40
C LYS A 173 -17.02 5.17 0.31
N ALA A 174 -16.90 3.84 0.38
CA ALA A 174 -17.53 2.91 -0.55
C ALA A 174 -19.05 3.10 -0.58
N ARG A 175 -19.70 3.23 0.60
CA ARG A 175 -21.14 3.51 0.71
C ARG A 175 -21.55 4.82 0.03
N LYS A 176 -20.74 5.86 0.19
CA LYS A 176 -20.98 7.14 -0.49
C LYS A 176 -20.89 6.98 -2.01
N MET A 177 -19.81 6.34 -2.49
CA MET A 177 -19.57 6.17 -3.93
C MET A 177 -20.61 5.24 -4.59
N TYR A 178 -21.03 4.18 -3.91
CA TYR A 178 -22.08 3.28 -4.36
C TYR A 178 -23.42 4.00 -4.62
N ARG A 179 -23.74 5.04 -3.84
CA ARG A 179 -25.00 5.82 -3.99
C ARG A 179 -24.91 6.89 -5.07
N LEU A 180 -23.69 7.35 -5.41
CA LEU A 180 -23.48 8.43 -6.38
C LEU A 180 -23.37 7.94 -7.82
N ASN A 181 -23.09 6.69 -8.01
CA ASN A 181 -22.98 6.02 -9.30
C ASN A 181 -24.20 5.11 -9.53
#